data_1e4b4e3b71d470219a87f5da84e78d5e
#
_entry.id   1e4b4e3b71d470219a87f5da84e78d5e
#
_cell.length_a   1.000
_cell.length_b   1.000
_cell.length_c   1.000
_cell.angle_alpha   90.00
_cell.angle_beta   90.00
_cell.angle_gamma   90.00
#
_symmetry.space_group_name_H-M   'P 1'
#
loop_
_entity.id
_entity.type
_entity.pdbx_description
1 polymer ?
#
loop_
_entity_poly.entity_id
_entity_poly.type
_entity_poly.pdbx_seq_one_letter_code
_entity_poly.pdbx_strand_id
1 'polypeptide(L)'
;MKAANLAKARILVTNDDGIHAPGLLALTEIAEQLSSDVWVVAPEVNQSGAGHSLSLSRPIRSREVSEHRYAIEGTPTDCVLFAVKHLLKD
;
A
#
# COMPACT_ATOMS: atom_id res chain seq x y z
N MET A 1 -13.28 -9.41 -14.68
CA MET A 1 -11.92 -9.25 -15.19
C MET A 1 -11.32 -10.62 -15.49
N LYS A 2 -10.69 -10.77 -16.64
CA LYS A 2 -10.07 -12.02 -17.01
C LYS A 2 -8.66 -12.11 -16.39
N ALA A 3 -8.22 -13.32 -16.04
CA ALA A 3 -6.93 -13.52 -15.41
C ALA A 3 -5.77 -13.00 -16.27
N ALA A 4 -5.87 -13.12 -17.60
CA ALA A 4 -4.82 -12.62 -18.49
C ALA A 4 -4.65 -11.12 -18.42
N ASN A 5 -5.73 -10.37 -18.15
CA ASN A 5 -5.64 -8.93 -17.98
C ASN A 5 -5.06 -8.59 -16.62
N LEU A 6 -5.35 -9.40 -15.62
CA LEU A 6 -4.88 -9.16 -14.26
C LEU A 6 -3.36 -9.31 -14.16
N ALA A 7 -2.76 -10.18 -14.96
CA ALA A 7 -1.32 -10.41 -14.91
C ALA A 7 -0.51 -9.16 -15.21
N LYS A 8 -1.07 -8.20 -15.93
CA LYS A 8 -0.42 -6.94 -16.24
C LYS A 8 -1.00 -5.77 -15.47
N ALA A 9 -1.96 -6.01 -14.62
CA ALA A 9 -2.59 -4.96 -13.83
C ALA A 9 -1.63 -4.47 -12.75
N ARG A 10 -1.68 -3.16 -12.49
CA ARG A 10 -0.96 -2.59 -11.36
C ARG A 10 -1.82 -2.77 -10.13
N ILE A 11 -1.28 -3.49 -9.14
CA ILE A 11 -2.00 -3.80 -7.91
C ILE A 11 -1.36 -3.07 -6.75
N LEU A 12 -2.18 -2.32 -6.03
CA LEU A 12 -1.76 -1.65 -4.81
C LEU A 12 -2.29 -2.45 -3.62
N VAL A 13 -1.38 -2.84 -2.72
CA VAL A 13 -1.71 -3.57 -1.50
C VAL A 13 -1.49 -2.64 -0.32
N THR A 14 -2.49 -2.53 0.54
CA THR A 14 -2.39 -1.72 1.75
C THR A 14 -3.18 -2.40 2.87
N ASN A 15 -3.05 -1.88 4.09
CA ASN A 15 -3.79 -2.40 5.24
C ASN A 15 -3.91 -1.32 6.31
N ASP A 16 -4.56 -1.63 7.42
CA ASP A 16 -4.59 -0.76 8.59
C ASP A 16 -3.75 -1.33 9.75
N ASP A 17 -3.22 -2.54 9.60
CA ASP A 17 -2.44 -3.19 10.66
C ASP A 17 -0.97 -2.79 10.67
N GLY A 18 -0.46 -2.27 9.57
CA GLY A 18 0.93 -1.82 9.48
C GLY A 18 1.74 -2.65 8.50
N ILE A 19 2.88 -2.08 8.10
CA ILE A 19 3.76 -2.66 7.06
C ILE A 19 4.34 -4.01 7.46
N HIS A 20 4.47 -4.27 8.76
CA HIS A 20 5.05 -5.51 9.25
C HIS A 20 4.03 -6.57 9.63
N ALA A 21 2.74 -6.31 9.43
CA ALA A 21 1.69 -7.27 9.81
C ALA A 21 1.75 -8.53 8.95
N PRO A 22 1.59 -9.72 9.57
CA PRO A 22 1.66 -10.99 8.80
C PRO A 22 0.61 -11.09 7.71
N GLY A 23 -0.58 -10.54 7.94
CA GLY A 23 -1.63 -10.56 6.94
C GLY A 23 -1.27 -9.80 5.67
N LEU A 24 -0.47 -8.74 5.81
CA LEU A 24 -0.03 -7.97 4.65
C LEU A 24 0.92 -8.78 3.79
N LEU A 25 1.82 -9.55 4.42
CA LEU A 25 2.72 -10.42 3.66
C LEU A 25 1.94 -11.47 2.88
N ALA A 26 0.94 -12.09 3.51
CA ALA A 26 0.12 -13.09 2.85
C ALA A 26 -0.63 -12.50 1.67
N LEU A 27 -1.21 -11.31 1.85
CA LEU A 27 -1.94 -10.64 0.77
C LEU A 27 -1.01 -10.27 -0.37
N THR A 28 0.20 -9.80 -0.04
CA THR A 28 1.19 -9.44 -1.04
C THR A 28 1.58 -10.66 -1.89
N GLU A 29 1.78 -11.81 -1.25
CA GLU A 29 2.12 -13.03 -1.98
C GLU A 29 1.00 -13.44 -2.94
N ILE A 30 -0.25 -13.29 -2.52
CA ILE A 30 -1.39 -13.57 -3.38
C ILE A 30 -1.38 -12.60 -4.58
N ALA A 31 -1.19 -11.32 -4.33
CA ALA A 31 -1.17 -10.32 -5.39
C ALA A 31 -0.05 -10.60 -6.39
N GLU A 32 1.12 -11.01 -5.90
CA GLU A 32 2.27 -11.29 -6.76
C GLU A 32 2.06 -12.51 -7.65
N GLN A 33 1.16 -13.41 -7.26
CA GLN A 33 0.77 -14.52 -8.11
C GLN A 33 -0.19 -14.09 -9.23
N LEU A 34 -0.87 -12.97 -9.02
CA LEU A 34 -1.87 -12.46 -9.98
C LEU A 34 -1.28 -11.47 -10.96
N SER A 35 -0.23 -10.75 -10.56
CA SER A 35 0.35 -9.70 -11.39
C SER A 35 1.84 -9.57 -11.11
N SER A 36 2.57 -9.07 -12.10
CA SER A 36 3.99 -8.75 -11.94
C SER A 36 4.21 -7.31 -11.48
N ASP A 37 3.16 -6.51 -11.37
CA ASP A 37 3.28 -5.09 -11.02
C ASP A 37 2.53 -4.83 -9.70
N VAL A 38 3.15 -5.24 -8.59
CA VAL A 38 2.54 -5.13 -7.26
C VAL A 38 3.31 -4.12 -6.43
N TRP A 39 2.58 -3.21 -5.82
CA TRP A 39 3.12 -2.18 -4.93
C TRP A 39 2.49 -2.32 -3.56
N VAL A 40 3.29 -2.24 -2.52
CA VAL A 40 2.83 -2.29 -1.14
C VAL A 40 3.08 -0.95 -0.49
N VAL A 41 2.02 -0.30 -0.03
CA VAL A 41 2.12 0.99 0.66
C VAL A 41 1.22 0.89 1.88
N ALA A 42 1.81 0.87 3.06
CA ALA A 42 1.09 0.60 4.30
C ALA A 42 1.61 1.47 5.43
N PRO A 43 0.82 1.67 6.49
CA PRO A 43 1.26 2.47 7.63
C PRO A 43 2.47 1.86 8.33
N GLU A 44 3.31 2.70 8.92
CA GLU A 44 4.43 2.24 9.73
C GLU A 44 3.95 1.41 10.92
N VAL A 45 2.83 1.82 11.52
CA VAL A 45 2.28 1.17 12.70
C VAL A 45 0.78 0.94 12.51
N ASN A 46 0.22 0.12 13.40
CA ASN A 46 -1.21 -0.20 13.36
C ASN A 46 -2.05 1.07 13.43
N GLN A 47 -3.02 1.19 12.52
CA GLN A 47 -3.91 2.33 12.42
C GLN A 47 -5.38 1.91 12.49
N SER A 48 -5.65 0.81 13.19
CA SER A 48 -7.01 0.24 13.21
C SER A 48 -8.08 1.21 13.68
N GLY A 49 -7.72 2.17 14.53
CA GLY A 49 -8.67 3.17 15.01
C GLY A 49 -8.84 4.39 14.12
N ALA A 50 -8.07 4.49 13.05
CA ALA A 50 -8.05 5.70 12.24
C ALA A 50 -9.21 5.79 11.23
N GLY A 51 -9.78 4.65 10.84
CA GLY A 51 -10.84 4.64 9.85
C GLY A 51 -10.38 5.22 8.52
N HIS A 52 -11.13 6.18 8.02
CA HIS A 52 -10.83 6.82 6.74
C HIS A 52 -10.18 8.19 6.90
N SER A 53 -9.64 8.49 8.07
CA SER A 53 -9.07 9.81 8.30
C SER A 53 -7.88 10.08 7.39
N LEU A 54 -7.71 11.35 7.07
CA LEU A 54 -6.64 11.82 6.20
C LEU A 54 -5.83 12.86 6.95
N SER A 55 -4.52 12.77 6.88
CA SER A 55 -3.64 13.72 7.56
C SER A 55 -3.52 15.00 6.72
N LEU A 56 -4.20 16.05 7.14
CA LEU A 56 -4.23 17.32 6.41
C LEU A 56 -3.33 18.37 7.01
N SER A 57 -2.92 18.22 8.27
CA SER A 57 -2.23 19.28 9.00
C SER A 57 -0.73 19.04 9.15
N ARG A 58 -0.21 17.97 8.58
CA ARG A 58 1.21 17.67 8.68
C ARG A 58 1.70 16.96 7.43
N PRO A 59 3.00 17.06 7.13
CA PRO A 59 3.57 16.32 5.99
C PRO A 59 3.49 14.82 6.21
N ILE A 60 3.33 14.09 5.10
CA ILE A 60 3.38 12.64 5.12
C ILE A 60 4.84 12.22 4.93
N ARG A 61 5.32 11.36 5.81
CA ARG A 61 6.67 10.79 5.69
C ARG A 61 6.59 9.38 5.15
N SER A 62 7.46 9.07 4.22
CA SER A 62 7.50 7.76 3.61
C SER A 62 8.90 7.16 3.73
N ARG A 63 8.96 5.85 3.79
CA ARG A 63 10.22 5.12 3.86
C ARG A 63 10.14 3.92 2.93
N GLU A 64 11.08 3.81 2.00
CA GLU A 64 11.15 2.66 1.14
C GLU A 64 11.75 1.49 1.92
N VAL A 65 10.94 0.45 2.14
CA VAL A 65 11.35 -0.73 2.89
C VAL A 65 12.14 -1.67 1.98
N SER A 66 11.66 -1.86 0.78
CA SER A 66 12.31 -2.64 -0.26
C SER A 66 11.68 -2.24 -1.58
N GLU A 67 12.11 -2.84 -2.68
CA GLU A 67 11.57 -2.48 -3.99
C GLU A 67 10.05 -2.64 -3.99
N HIS A 68 9.34 -1.58 -4.37
CA HIS A 68 7.88 -1.53 -4.44
C HIS A 68 7.19 -1.70 -3.09
N ARG A 69 7.91 -1.49 -1.99
CA ARG A 69 7.34 -1.57 -0.64
C ARG A 69 7.67 -0.31 0.14
N TYR A 70 6.64 0.39 0.59
CA TYR A 70 6.79 1.66 1.29
C TYR A 70 6.00 1.68 2.58
N ALA A 71 6.61 2.20 3.62
CA ALA A 71 5.95 2.43 4.90
C ALA A 71 5.65 3.91 5.05
N ILE A 72 4.46 4.23 5.49
CA ILE A 72 3.98 5.61 5.56
C ILE A 72 3.65 5.96 7.01
N GLU A 73 4.13 7.11 7.47
CA GLU A 73 3.73 7.64 8.77
C GLU A 73 2.38 8.33 8.60
N GLY A 74 1.33 7.53 8.51
CA GLY A 74 -0.01 8.04 8.28
C GLY A 74 -1.05 6.94 8.30
N THR A 75 -2.26 7.30 7.92
CA THR A 75 -3.41 6.40 7.91
C THR A 75 -3.43 5.58 6.61
N PRO A 76 -4.28 4.53 6.54
CA PRO A 76 -4.46 3.82 5.27
C PRO A 76 -4.89 4.75 4.13
N THR A 77 -5.75 5.72 4.41
CA THR A 77 -6.15 6.70 3.39
C THR A 77 -4.93 7.51 2.91
N ASP A 78 -4.05 7.90 3.84
CA ASP A 78 -2.81 8.58 3.47
C ASP A 78 -1.95 7.71 2.56
N CYS A 79 -1.90 6.40 2.82
CA CYS A 79 -1.12 5.47 2.02
C CYS A 79 -1.62 5.41 0.59
N VAL A 80 -2.92 5.30 0.41
CA VAL A 80 -3.51 5.24 -0.93
C VAL A 80 -3.24 6.53 -1.68
N LEU A 81 -3.44 7.66 -1.02
CA LEU A 81 -3.23 8.97 -1.65
C LEU A 81 -1.76 9.15 -2.05
N PHE A 82 -0.84 8.78 -1.16
CA PHE A 82 0.59 8.86 -1.46
C PHE A 82 0.94 8.00 -2.68
N ALA A 83 0.44 6.76 -2.70
CA ALA A 83 0.73 5.83 -3.80
C ALA A 83 0.25 6.41 -5.13
N VAL A 84 -0.97 6.90 -5.16
CA VAL A 84 -1.56 7.42 -6.39
C VAL A 84 -0.82 8.66 -6.88
N LYS A 85 -0.43 9.55 -5.96
CA LYS A 85 0.18 10.82 -6.36
C LYS A 85 1.67 10.73 -6.66
N HIS A 86 2.38 9.81 -6.00
CA HIS A 86 3.84 9.83 -6.06
C HIS A 86 4.48 8.57 -6.63
N LEU A 87 3.80 7.45 -6.57
CA LEU A 87 4.39 6.18 -7.00
C LEU A 87 3.77 5.63 -8.28
N LEU A 88 2.46 5.76 -8.43
CA LEU A 88 1.72 5.07 -9.48
C LEU A 88 1.23 6.01 -10.58
N LYS A 89 1.77 7.19 -10.65
CA LYS A 89 1.32 8.13 -11.66
C LYS A 89 2.09 7.91 -12.96
N ASP A 90 1.42 7.44 -13.96
CA ASP A 90 1.93 7.41 -15.35
C ASP A 90 0.88 6.83 -16.29
#